data_9473908f8edd4b58ed22b826f4a82484
#
_entry.id   9473908f8edd4b58ed22b826f4a82484
#
_cell.length_a   1.000
_cell.length_b   1.000
_cell.length_c   1.000
_cell.angle_alpha   90.00
_cell.angle_beta   90.00
_cell.angle_gamma   90.00
#
_symmetry.space_group_name_H-M   'P 1'
#
loop_
_entity.id
_entity.type
_entity.pdbx_description
1 polymer ?
#
loop_
_entity_poly.entity_id
_entity_poly.type
_entity_poly.pdbx_seq_one_letter_code
_entity_poly.pdbx_strand_id
1 'polypeptide(L)'
;MAKVLGIDLGTTNSCMAVVEGGEPVVIPNAEGGRTTPSIVAFTKSGERLVGQAAKRQGVVNPKNTVYSIKRFMGRKFEEVELERKRVPYDVVRAANGDAAVKVIVGGEEKTFTPPEISAMILQKMKVDAEAYLGEKIEKAVVTVPAYFNDAQRQATKDAGKIAGLDVLRIINEPTAAALAYGLDKKKDEHIAVY
;
A
#
# COMPACT_ATOMS: atom_id res chain seq x y z
N MET A 1 -5.49 -11.50 22.86
CA MET A 1 -5.92 -11.85 21.48
C MET A 1 -4.93 -11.22 20.52
N ALA A 2 -4.51 -11.92 19.46
CA ALA A 2 -3.61 -11.33 18.46
C ALA A 2 -4.28 -10.08 17.83
N LYS A 3 -3.58 -8.96 17.80
CA LYS A 3 -4.08 -7.72 17.20
C LYS A 3 -4.18 -7.86 15.69
N VAL A 4 -5.19 -7.22 15.11
CA VAL A 4 -5.41 -7.15 13.66
C VAL A 4 -5.12 -5.71 13.23
N LEU A 5 -4.25 -5.55 12.25
CA LEU A 5 -3.90 -4.25 11.71
C LEU A 5 -4.91 -3.85 10.62
N GLY A 6 -5.58 -2.72 10.80
CA GLY A 6 -6.34 -2.08 9.73
C GLY A 6 -5.40 -1.25 8.87
N ILE A 7 -5.42 -1.46 7.55
CA ILE A 7 -4.56 -0.74 6.61
C ILE A 7 -5.39 -0.12 5.49
N ASP A 8 -5.28 1.18 5.33
CA ASP A 8 -5.65 1.87 4.12
C ASP A 8 -4.41 1.99 3.23
N LEU A 9 -4.33 1.14 2.21
CA LEU A 9 -3.24 1.13 1.23
C LEU A 9 -3.57 2.12 0.10
N GLY A 10 -3.33 3.40 0.35
CA GLY A 10 -3.70 4.47 -0.58
C GLY A 10 -2.74 4.62 -1.77
N THR A 11 -3.20 5.27 -2.85
CA THR A 11 -2.39 5.55 -4.05
C THR A 11 -1.20 6.48 -3.74
N THR A 12 -1.43 7.47 -2.88
CA THR A 12 -0.43 8.50 -2.53
C THR A 12 0.14 8.29 -1.14
N ASN A 13 -0.73 8.06 -0.16
CA ASN A 13 -0.37 7.81 1.23
C ASN A 13 -1.14 6.63 1.76
N SER A 14 -0.51 5.88 2.66
CA SER A 14 -1.14 4.78 3.39
C SER A 14 -1.28 5.12 4.86
N CYS A 15 -2.28 4.55 5.51
CA CYS A 15 -2.57 4.75 6.93
C CYS A 15 -2.79 3.39 7.60
N MET A 16 -2.46 3.30 8.89
CA MET A 16 -2.67 2.09 9.67
C MET A 16 -3.30 2.39 11.03
N ALA A 17 -4.12 1.47 11.50
CA ALA A 17 -4.82 1.59 12.77
C ALA A 17 -5.01 0.23 13.43
N VAL A 18 -5.20 0.24 14.72
CA VAL A 18 -5.63 -0.92 15.52
C VAL A 18 -6.80 -0.53 16.42
N VAL A 19 -7.47 -1.53 16.98
CA VAL A 19 -8.46 -1.31 18.04
C VAL A 19 -7.75 -1.48 19.40
N GLU A 20 -7.76 -0.43 20.21
CA GLU A 20 -7.24 -0.42 21.57
C GLU A 20 -8.34 0.07 22.53
N GLY A 21 -8.61 -0.69 23.61
CA GLY A 21 -9.65 -0.34 24.56
C GLY A 21 -11.07 -0.28 23.96
N GLY A 22 -11.31 -0.91 22.79
CA GLY A 22 -12.56 -0.84 22.05
C GLY A 22 -12.65 0.30 21.03
N GLU A 23 -11.67 1.18 20.98
CA GLU A 23 -11.63 2.34 20.09
C GLU A 23 -10.58 2.19 18.99
N PRO A 24 -10.84 2.70 17.76
CA PRO A 24 -9.85 2.70 16.70
C PRO A 24 -8.76 3.76 16.97
N VAL A 25 -7.51 3.33 16.95
CA VAL A 25 -6.33 4.17 17.17
C VAL A 25 -5.46 4.15 15.92
N VAL A 26 -5.23 5.31 15.30
CA VAL A 26 -4.28 5.46 14.19
C VAL A 26 -2.86 5.40 14.73
N ILE A 27 -2.08 4.45 14.23
CA ILE A 27 -0.68 4.24 14.61
C ILE A 27 0.20 5.22 13.84
N PRO A 28 1.07 6.02 14.51
CA PRO A 28 2.08 6.80 13.83
C PRO A 28 3.17 5.90 13.24
N ASN A 29 3.77 6.32 12.13
CA ASN A 29 4.95 5.67 11.59
C ASN A 29 6.21 6.02 12.40
N ALA A 30 7.36 5.39 12.09
CA ALA A 30 8.62 5.63 12.79
C ALA A 30 9.10 7.09 12.70
N GLU A 31 8.65 7.84 11.69
CA GLU A 31 8.95 9.25 11.50
C GLU A 31 7.95 10.19 12.25
N GLY A 32 7.01 9.64 13.02
CA GLY A 32 5.99 10.36 13.78
C GLY A 32 4.76 10.79 12.96
N GLY A 33 4.71 10.47 11.68
CA GLY A 33 3.57 10.78 10.80
C GLY A 33 2.41 9.80 10.97
N ARG A 34 1.17 10.29 10.88
CA ARG A 34 -0.04 9.43 10.89
C ARG A 34 -0.32 8.77 9.54
N THR A 35 0.40 9.18 8.50
CA THR A 35 0.35 8.60 7.17
C THR A 35 1.76 8.35 6.66
N THR A 36 1.93 7.30 5.85
CA THR A 36 3.19 6.93 5.22
C THR A 36 3.03 7.11 3.71
N PRO A 37 3.90 7.88 3.04
CA PRO A 37 3.88 7.97 1.58
C PRO A 37 3.98 6.59 0.94
N SER A 38 3.09 6.28 0.00
CA SER A 38 3.07 5.01 -0.75
C SER A 38 4.14 5.02 -1.84
N ILE A 39 5.40 5.18 -1.43
CA ILE A 39 6.55 5.37 -2.30
C ILE A 39 7.66 4.41 -1.89
N VAL A 40 8.28 3.76 -2.89
CA VAL A 40 9.45 2.89 -2.73
C VAL A 40 10.56 3.40 -3.65
N ALA A 41 11.77 3.50 -3.14
CA ALA A 41 12.91 3.89 -3.96
C ALA A 41 14.09 2.93 -3.76
N PHE A 42 14.91 2.80 -4.79
CA PHE A 42 16.11 1.99 -4.76
C PHE A 42 17.33 2.88 -4.99
N THR A 43 18.28 2.84 -4.06
CA THR A 43 19.51 3.63 -4.16
C THR A 43 20.50 3.00 -5.13
N LYS A 44 21.51 3.77 -5.54
CA LYS A 44 22.63 3.26 -6.35
C LYS A 44 23.41 2.14 -5.64
N SER A 45 23.44 2.15 -4.30
CA SER A 45 24.05 1.09 -3.49
C SER A 45 23.18 -0.16 -3.33
N GLY A 46 21.96 -0.16 -3.88
CA GLY A 46 21.03 -1.28 -3.79
C GLY A 46 20.15 -1.27 -2.54
N GLU A 47 20.20 -0.22 -1.73
CA GLU A 47 19.33 -0.07 -0.56
C GLU A 47 17.90 0.24 -0.99
N ARG A 48 16.92 -0.36 -0.30
CA ARG A 48 15.49 -0.07 -0.47
C ARG A 48 15.03 0.95 0.55
N LEU A 49 14.47 2.05 0.09
CA LEU A 49 13.83 3.07 0.90
C LEU A 49 12.31 3.02 0.73
N VAL A 50 11.56 3.28 1.79
CA VAL A 50 10.10 3.30 1.75
C VAL A 50 9.58 4.53 2.49
N GLY A 51 8.45 5.07 2.05
CA GLY A 51 7.79 6.18 2.73
C GLY A 51 8.49 7.52 2.51
N GLN A 52 8.69 8.29 3.57
CA GLN A 52 9.22 9.64 3.50
C GLN A 52 10.67 9.69 2.98
N ALA A 53 11.50 8.70 3.32
CA ALA A 53 12.87 8.61 2.81
C ALA A 53 12.88 8.41 1.28
N ALA A 54 12.03 7.51 0.77
CA ALA A 54 11.85 7.29 -0.66
C ALA A 54 11.33 8.55 -1.38
N LYS A 55 10.36 9.25 -0.78
CA LYS A 55 9.81 10.49 -1.32
C LYS A 55 10.87 11.57 -1.52
N ARG A 56 11.77 11.75 -0.54
CA ARG A 56 12.87 12.72 -0.63
C ARG A 56 13.84 12.38 -1.76
N GLN A 57 14.12 11.11 -1.98
CA GLN A 57 15.01 10.65 -3.04
C GLN A 57 14.41 10.80 -4.44
N GLY A 58 13.08 10.85 -4.57
CA GLY A 58 12.37 10.96 -5.84
C GLY A 58 12.80 12.15 -6.71
N VAL A 59 13.27 13.24 -6.09
CA VAL A 59 13.75 14.44 -6.81
C VAL A 59 15.04 14.17 -7.57
N VAL A 60 15.96 13.40 -6.98
CA VAL A 60 17.32 13.17 -7.53
C VAL A 60 17.44 11.81 -8.23
N ASN A 61 16.51 10.90 -8.01
CA ASN A 61 16.51 9.55 -8.58
C ASN A 61 15.09 9.12 -9.01
N PRO A 62 14.41 9.88 -9.90
CA PRO A 62 13.02 9.63 -10.26
C PRO A 62 12.81 8.28 -10.96
N LYS A 63 13.77 7.80 -11.76
CA LYS A 63 13.65 6.53 -12.48
C LYS A 63 13.65 5.29 -11.57
N ASN A 64 14.22 5.38 -10.39
CA ASN A 64 14.26 4.31 -9.40
C ASN A 64 13.38 4.62 -8.16
N THR A 65 12.45 5.56 -8.29
CA THR A 65 11.49 5.92 -7.25
C THR A 65 10.08 5.65 -7.76
N VAL A 66 9.47 4.61 -7.20
CA VAL A 66 8.17 4.10 -7.61
C VAL A 66 7.08 4.65 -6.70
N TYR A 67 6.09 5.32 -7.28
CA TYR A 67 4.92 5.85 -6.61
C TYR A 67 3.65 5.58 -7.44
N SER A 68 2.47 5.79 -6.86
CA SER A 68 1.19 5.51 -7.52
C SER A 68 1.05 4.07 -8.03
N ILE A 69 1.77 3.12 -7.44
CA ILE A 69 1.78 1.70 -7.87
C ILE A 69 0.40 1.07 -7.85
N LYS A 70 -0.50 1.55 -7.00
CA LYS A 70 -1.90 1.09 -6.91
C LYS A 70 -2.65 1.21 -8.25
N ARG A 71 -2.26 2.15 -9.13
CA ARG A 71 -2.86 2.32 -10.46
C ARG A 71 -2.53 1.18 -11.44
N PHE A 72 -1.50 0.40 -11.14
CA PHE A 72 -1.05 -0.75 -11.94
C PHE A 72 -1.49 -2.09 -11.33
N MET A 73 -2.04 -2.07 -10.12
CA MET A 73 -2.40 -3.27 -9.37
C MET A 73 -3.40 -4.14 -10.13
N GLY A 74 -3.03 -5.41 -10.42
CA GLY A 74 -3.89 -6.38 -11.07
C GLY A 74 -4.31 -6.03 -12.51
N ARG A 75 -3.54 -5.18 -13.21
CA ARG A 75 -3.86 -4.71 -14.56
C ARG A 75 -2.86 -5.22 -15.58
N LYS A 76 -3.33 -5.45 -16.81
CA LYS A 76 -2.49 -5.79 -17.95
C LYS A 76 -1.71 -4.56 -18.43
N PHE A 77 -0.56 -4.80 -19.04
CA PHE A 77 0.32 -3.73 -19.54
C PHE A 77 -0.40 -2.82 -20.55
N GLU A 78 -1.27 -3.38 -21.39
CA GLU A 78 -2.04 -2.63 -22.39
C GLU A 78 -3.11 -1.71 -21.76
N GLU A 79 -3.62 -2.08 -20.59
CA GLU A 79 -4.66 -1.33 -19.89
C GLU A 79 -4.16 -0.06 -19.19
N VAL A 80 -2.84 0.08 -19.05
CA VAL A 80 -2.22 1.15 -18.25
C VAL A 80 -1.44 2.17 -19.09
N GLU A 81 -1.80 2.32 -20.37
CA GLU A 81 -1.08 3.21 -21.30
C GLU A 81 -1.04 4.67 -20.82
N LEU A 82 -2.15 5.18 -20.28
CA LEU A 82 -2.23 6.55 -19.80
C LEU A 82 -1.46 6.74 -18.50
N GLU A 83 -1.55 5.77 -17.59
CA GLU A 83 -0.89 5.81 -16.29
C GLU A 83 0.62 5.74 -16.43
N ARG A 84 1.15 4.89 -17.32
CA ARG A 84 2.59 4.75 -17.56
C ARG A 84 3.24 5.99 -18.14
N LYS A 85 2.48 6.82 -18.89
CA LYS A 85 2.97 8.10 -19.41
C LYS A 85 3.10 9.20 -18.33
N ARG A 86 2.52 8.98 -17.13
CA ARG A 86 2.49 9.96 -16.03
C ARG A 86 3.55 9.70 -14.97
N VAL A 87 4.33 8.62 -15.11
CA VAL A 87 5.38 8.25 -14.16
C VAL A 87 6.76 8.31 -14.82
N PRO A 88 7.82 8.66 -14.09
CA PRO A 88 9.18 8.78 -14.65
C PRO A 88 9.94 7.46 -14.71
N TYR A 89 9.48 6.43 -13.98
CA TYR A 89 10.07 5.10 -13.97
C TYR A 89 9.52 4.22 -15.09
N ASP A 90 10.25 3.19 -15.46
CA ASP A 90 9.89 2.31 -16.56
C ASP A 90 8.81 1.30 -16.13
N VAL A 91 7.67 1.35 -16.81
CA VAL A 91 6.62 0.33 -16.71
C VAL A 91 6.77 -0.62 -17.90
N VAL A 92 6.94 -1.89 -17.62
CA VAL A 92 7.23 -2.95 -18.60
C VAL A 92 6.15 -4.03 -18.57
N ARG A 93 6.12 -4.83 -19.63
CA ARG A 93 5.24 -6.00 -19.72
C ARG A 93 5.93 -7.20 -19.08
N ALA A 94 5.31 -7.81 -18.08
CA ALA A 94 5.74 -9.07 -17.50
C ALA A 94 5.44 -10.26 -18.46
N ALA A 95 6.05 -11.42 -18.20
CA ALA A 95 5.87 -12.62 -19.03
C ALA A 95 4.40 -13.07 -19.14
N ASN A 96 3.60 -12.85 -18.09
CA ASN A 96 2.17 -13.16 -18.05
C ASN A 96 1.28 -12.04 -18.66
N GLY A 97 1.89 -10.97 -19.21
CA GLY A 97 1.20 -9.84 -19.81
C GLY A 97 0.78 -8.75 -18.82
N ASP A 98 1.04 -8.90 -17.54
CA ASP A 98 0.70 -7.89 -16.53
C ASP A 98 1.66 -6.70 -16.59
N ALA A 99 1.23 -5.55 -16.08
CA ALA A 99 2.10 -4.41 -15.87
C ALA A 99 3.10 -4.72 -14.74
N ALA A 100 4.36 -4.39 -14.96
CA ALA A 100 5.43 -4.51 -13.98
C ALA A 100 6.33 -3.26 -14.04
N VAL A 101 7.12 -3.02 -12.99
CA VAL A 101 8.02 -1.88 -12.89
C VAL A 101 9.45 -2.35 -12.98
N LYS A 102 10.24 -1.72 -13.87
CA LYS A 102 11.67 -1.97 -14.00
C LYS A 102 12.46 -0.85 -13.35
N VAL A 103 13.40 -1.20 -12.50
CA VAL A 103 14.29 -0.29 -11.76
C VAL A 103 15.72 -0.83 -11.74
N ILE A 104 16.68 0.01 -11.40
CA ILE A 104 18.08 -0.38 -11.19
C ILE A 104 18.34 -0.48 -9.69
N VAL A 105 18.76 -1.65 -9.24
CA VAL A 105 19.07 -1.95 -7.84
C VAL A 105 20.53 -2.39 -7.75
N GLY A 106 21.40 -1.58 -7.14
CA GLY A 106 22.82 -1.92 -7.02
C GLY A 106 23.55 -2.08 -8.36
N GLY A 107 23.11 -1.37 -9.40
CA GLY A 107 23.67 -1.46 -10.75
C GLY A 107 23.04 -2.53 -11.65
N GLU A 108 22.14 -3.35 -11.15
CA GLU A 108 21.44 -4.39 -11.91
C GLU A 108 19.99 -4.00 -12.21
N GLU A 109 19.50 -4.31 -13.41
CA GLU A 109 18.09 -4.16 -13.74
C GLU A 109 17.28 -5.22 -13.00
N LYS A 110 16.23 -4.79 -12.27
CA LYS A 110 15.26 -5.65 -11.61
C LYS A 110 13.84 -5.25 -11.99
N THR A 111 13.00 -6.24 -12.17
CA THR A 111 11.58 -6.05 -12.46
C THR A 111 10.77 -6.51 -11.25
N PHE A 112 9.85 -5.66 -10.81
CA PHE A 112 8.93 -5.92 -9.71
C PHE A 112 7.49 -5.82 -10.19
N THR A 113 6.65 -6.73 -9.74
CA THR A 113 5.21 -6.64 -9.91
C THR A 113 4.61 -5.57 -8.98
N PRO A 114 3.45 -4.99 -9.31
CA PRO A 114 2.77 -4.07 -8.40
C PRO A 114 2.50 -4.64 -7.00
N PRO A 115 2.11 -5.93 -6.83
CA PRO A 115 2.03 -6.54 -5.51
C PRO A 115 3.35 -6.55 -4.72
N GLU A 116 4.49 -6.79 -5.37
CA GLU A 116 5.80 -6.78 -4.69
C GLU A 116 6.18 -5.38 -4.21
N ILE A 117 5.96 -4.34 -5.02
CA ILE A 117 6.18 -2.95 -4.58
C ILE A 117 5.23 -2.57 -3.43
N SER A 118 3.96 -2.94 -3.54
CA SER A 118 2.97 -2.69 -2.49
C SER A 118 3.31 -3.44 -1.20
N ALA A 119 3.85 -4.66 -1.32
CA ALA A 119 4.32 -5.43 -0.18
C ALA A 119 5.45 -4.74 0.59
N MET A 120 6.34 -4.01 -0.09
CA MET A 120 7.41 -3.25 0.56
C MET A 120 6.83 -2.12 1.43
N ILE A 121 5.74 -1.48 0.97
CA ILE A 121 5.02 -0.47 1.77
C ILE A 121 4.36 -1.13 2.98
N LEU A 122 3.66 -2.25 2.77
CA LEU A 122 3.00 -3.00 3.84
C LEU A 122 4.00 -3.53 4.87
N GLN A 123 5.19 -3.98 4.45
CA GLN A 123 6.27 -4.40 5.34
C GLN A 123 6.74 -3.27 6.26
N LYS A 124 6.94 -2.05 5.70
CA LYS A 124 7.29 -0.90 6.53
C LYS A 124 6.18 -0.61 7.55
N MET A 125 4.92 -0.58 7.12
CA MET A 125 3.79 -0.34 8.03
C MET A 125 3.70 -1.40 9.11
N LYS A 126 3.93 -2.68 8.78
CA LYS A 126 3.98 -3.78 9.74
C LYS A 126 5.08 -3.55 10.78
N VAL A 127 6.31 -3.23 10.34
CA VAL A 127 7.44 -2.97 11.23
C VAL A 127 7.15 -1.78 12.17
N ASP A 128 6.62 -0.70 11.63
CA ASP A 128 6.26 0.48 12.41
C ASP A 128 5.16 0.16 13.44
N ALA A 129 4.14 -0.62 13.04
CA ALA A 129 3.07 -1.06 13.94
C ALA A 129 3.60 -1.99 15.05
N GLU A 130 4.46 -2.94 14.73
CA GLU A 130 5.09 -3.84 15.70
C GLU A 130 5.96 -3.08 16.70
N ALA A 131 6.71 -2.07 16.23
CA ALA A 131 7.49 -1.20 17.11
C ALA A 131 6.62 -0.37 18.05
N TYR A 132 5.50 0.16 17.56
CA TYR A 132 4.55 0.92 18.39
C TYR A 132 3.86 0.04 19.43
N LEU A 133 3.44 -1.17 19.05
CA LEU A 133 2.64 -2.05 19.89
C LEU A 133 3.48 -2.92 20.83
N GLY A 134 4.79 -3.08 20.57
CA GLY A 134 5.67 -3.98 21.30
C GLY A 134 5.38 -5.46 21.09
N GLU A 135 4.58 -5.83 20.08
CA GLU A 135 4.20 -7.20 19.74
C GLU A 135 4.17 -7.45 18.24
N LYS A 136 4.26 -8.71 17.82
CA LYS A 136 4.20 -9.09 16.40
C LYS A 136 2.77 -8.98 15.84
N ILE A 137 2.69 -8.55 14.60
CA ILE A 137 1.45 -8.46 13.83
C ILE A 137 1.50 -9.46 12.68
N GLU A 138 0.56 -10.39 12.70
CA GLU A 138 0.43 -11.42 11.65
C GLU A 138 -0.79 -11.22 10.77
N LYS A 139 -1.81 -10.47 11.24
CA LYS A 139 -3.12 -10.36 10.59
C LYS A 139 -3.43 -8.91 10.22
N ALA A 140 -4.07 -8.74 9.06
CA ALA A 140 -4.51 -7.43 8.61
C ALA A 140 -5.90 -7.48 7.94
N VAL A 141 -6.55 -6.32 7.94
CA VAL A 141 -7.67 -5.98 7.06
C VAL A 141 -7.18 -4.84 6.18
N VAL A 142 -7.33 -4.97 4.86
CA VAL A 142 -6.83 -3.97 3.90
C VAL A 142 -7.98 -3.39 3.11
N THR A 143 -7.99 -2.07 2.91
CA THR A 143 -9.01 -1.41 2.09
C THR A 143 -8.60 -1.30 0.63
N VAL A 144 -9.60 -1.31 -0.26
CA VAL A 144 -9.45 -1.11 -1.71
C VAL A 144 -10.57 -0.21 -2.22
N PRO A 145 -10.38 0.49 -3.36
CA PRO A 145 -11.46 1.23 -4.01
C PRO A 145 -12.65 0.31 -4.34
N ALA A 146 -13.87 0.84 -4.25
CA ALA A 146 -15.07 0.06 -4.53
C ALA A 146 -15.12 -0.48 -5.96
N TYR A 147 -14.50 0.25 -6.92
CA TYR A 147 -14.44 -0.15 -8.33
C TYR A 147 -13.37 -1.20 -8.67
N PHE A 148 -12.54 -1.62 -7.70
CA PHE A 148 -11.56 -2.68 -7.93
C PHE A 148 -12.26 -3.98 -8.30
N ASN A 149 -11.82 -4.60 -9.41
CA ASN A 149 -12.25 -5.93 -9.82
C ASN A 149 -11.55 -7.03 -9.00
N ASP A 150 -11.92 -8.29 -9.23
CA ASP A 150 -11.41 -9.43 -8.49
C ASP A 150 -9.89 -9.61 -8.65
N ALA A 151 -9.34 -9.37 -9.85
CA ALA A 151 -7.89 -9.44 -10.09
C ALA A 151 -7.12 -8.42 -9.27
N GLN A 152 -7.62 -7.18 -9.16
CA GLN A 152 -7.03 -6.10 -8.36
C GLN A 152 -7.13 -6.39 -6.85
N ARG A 153 -8.25 -6.96 -6.40
CA ARG A 153 -8.45 -7.41 -5.01
C ARG A 153 -7.52 -8.54 -4.65
N GLN A 154 -7.39 -9.53 -5.54
CA GLN A 154 -6.46 -10.65 -5.35
C GLN A 154 -5.01 -10.15 -5.30
N ALA A 155 -4.59 -9.28 -6.22
CA ALA A 155 -3.27 -8.67 -6.23
C ALA A 155 -2.96 -7.91 -4.93
N THR A 156 -3.96 -7.22 -4.34
CA THR A 156 -3.83 -6.56 -3.04
C THR A 156 -3.65 -7.57 -1.90
N LYS A 157 -4.38 -8.68 -1.94
CA LYS A 157 -4.24 -9.78 -0.98
C LYS A 157 -2.86 -10.44 -1.08
N ASP A 158 -2.38 -10.65 -2.31
CA ASP A 158 -1.04 -11.19 -2.58
C ASP A 158 0.07 -10.28 -2.05
N ALA A 159 -0.08 -8.95 -2.19
CA ALA A 159 0.83 -7.98 -1.59
C ALA A 159 0.91 -8.13 -0.07
N GLY A 160 -0.22 -8.33 0.61
CA GLY A 160 -0.25 -8.61 2.04
C GLY A 160 0.49 -9.90 2.39
N LYS A 161 0.26 -10.97 1.65
CA LYS A 161 0.94 -12.25 1.84
C LYS A 161 2.46 -12.15 1.65
N ILE A 162 2.91 -11.45 0.61
CA ILE A 162 4.35 -11.17 0.37
C ILE A 162 4.94 -10.36 1.53
N ALA A 163 4.17 -9.44 2.12
CA ALA A 163 4.57 -8.66 3.28
C ALA A 163 4.60 -9.47 4.60
N GLY A 164 4.19 -10.74 4.58
CA GLY A 164 4.08 -11.59 5.76
C GLY A 164 2.86 -11.25 6.64
N LEU A 165 1.77 -10.83 6.00
CA LEU A 165 0.48 -10.56 6.65
C LEU A 165 -0.59 -11.55 6.12
N ASP A 166 -1.31 -12.18 7.04
CA ASP A 166 -2.55 -12.88 6.72
C ASP A 166 -3.68 -11.84 6.56
N VAL A 167 -4.07 -11.59 5.31
CA VAL A 167 -5.14 -10.63 4.99
C VAL A 167 -6.49 -11.31 5.19
N LEU A 168 -7.08 -11.07 6.35
CA LEU A 168 -8.37 -11.65 6.75
C LEU A 168 -9.52 -11.19 5.85
N ARG A 169 -9.51 -9.90 5.47
CA ARG A 169 -10.55 -9.30 4.62
C ARG A 169 -9.98 -8.17 3.76
N ILE A 170 -10.58 -8.04 2.58
CA ILE A 170 -10.48 -6.85 1.73
C ILE A 170 -11.83 -6.12 1.87
N ILE A 171 -11.80 -4.84 2.21
CA ILE A 171 -12.99 -4.00 2.43
C ILE A 171 -12.94 -2.80 1.47
N ASN A 172 -14.08 -2.36 0.97
CA ASN A 172 -14.13 -1.14 0.15
C ASN A 172 -13.82 0.11 0.99
N GLU A 173 -12.99 0.99 0.48
CA GLU A 173 -12.63 2.27 1.12
C GLU A 173 -13.87 3.07 1.56
N PRO A 174 -14.86 3.33 0.69
CA PRO A 174 -16.05 4.08 1.11
C PRO A 174 -16.88 3.34 2.17
N THR A 175 -16.92 2.00 2.13
CA THR A 175 -17.61 1.21 3.16
C THR A 175 -16.89 1.34 4.52
N ALA A 176 -15.56 1.27 4.54
CA ALA A 176 -14.78 1.44 5.76
C ALA A 176 -14.97 2.85 6.36
N ALA A 177 -14.96 3.89 5.52
CA ALA A 177 -15.21 5.26 5.95
C ALA A 177 -16.62 5.46 6.51
N ALA A 178 -17.64 4.90 5.85
CA ALA A 178 -19.03 4.96 6.32
C ALA A 178 -19.21 4.24 7.66
N LEU A 179 -18.59 3.07 7.82
CA LEU A 179 -18.59 2.33 9.10
C LEU A 179 -17.93 3.13 10.22
N ALA A 180 -16.76 3.72 9.96
CA ALA A 180 -16.04 4.53 10.94
C ALA A 180 -16.84 5.77 11.36
N TYR A 181 -17.55 6.41 10.42
CA TYR A 181 -18.39 7.57 10.70
C TYR A 181 -19.67 7.18 11.47
N GLY A 182 -20.26 6.01 11.16
CA GLY A 182 -21.58 5.58 11.68
C GLY A 182 -21.52 4.78 12.97
N LEU A 183 -20.35 4.39 13.47
CA LEU A 183 -20.22 3.53 14.65
C LEU A 183 -20.89 4.10 15.91
N ASP A 184 -20.92 5.44 16.05
CA ASP A 184 -21.51 6.13 17.20
C ASP A 184 -22.98 6.50 17.03
N LYS A 185 -23.56 6.28 15.85
CA LYS A 185 -24.88 6.80 15.49
C LYS A 185 -25.93 5.70 15.52
N LYS A 186 -26.95 5.93 16.32
CA LYS A 186 -28.09 5.03 16.53
C LYS A 186 -29.31 5.33 15.65
N LYS A 187 -29.18 6.22 14.66
CA LYS A 187 -30.27 6.65 13.78
C LYS A 187 -29.97 6.26 12.35
N ASP A 188 -31.01 6.02 11.56
CA ASP A 188 -30.90 5.85 10.12
C ASP A 188 -30.37 7.14 9.47
N GLU A 189 -29.27 7.03 8.74
CA GLU A 189 -28.62 8.16 8.08
C GLU A 189 -28.28 7.83 6.63
N HIS A 190 -28.34 8.83 5.77
CA HIS A 190 -27.80 8.76 4.42
C HIS A 190 -26.41 9.38 4.39
N ILE A 191 -25.38 8.57 4.12
CA ILE A 191 -23.98 8.99 4.14
C ILE A 191 -23.43 8.94 2.71
N ALA A 192 -22.89 10.06 2.23
CA ALA A 192 -22.13 10.11 0.99
C ALA A 192 -20.63 10.13 1.32
N VAL A 193 -19.88 9.24 0.67
CA VAL A 193 -18.42 9.20 0.74
C VAL A 193 -17.87 9.48 -0.67
N TYR A 194 -17.06 10.51 -0.80
CA TYR A 194 -16.48 10.98 -2.07
C TYR A 194 -14.97 11.15 -2.01
#